data_546b86c8261ae26eb71fcf98c1b237be
#
_entry.id   546b86c8261ae26eb71fcf98c1b237be
#
_cell.length_a   1.000
_cell.length_b   1.000
_cell.length_c   1.000
_cell.angle_alpha   90.00
_cell.angle_beta   90.00
_cell.angle_gamma   90.00
#
_symmetry.space_group_name_H-M   'P 1'
#
loop_
_entity.id
_entity.type
_entity.pdbx_description
1 polymer ?
#
loop_
_entity_poly.entity_id
_entity_poly.type
_entity_poly.pdbx_seq_one_letter_code
_entity_poly.pdbx_strand_id
1 'polypeptide(L)'
;ACNNDIVFSQRGFIKKLLALDPLDNPVIAPTIKSLLSGKNLNPYMAKPIARLEKIYLSLFYIHHITGYCMHIIRKYTKLIYRFIFKSKVNSAYKIYAPHGSFMIFSNHYFTRGGWIDDNFKMYGEEATVAEIAQKNNIPILFNPALEVLHNEHSTTANHSWKKWFTDSKEAYKYYKKAYLT
;
A
#
# COMPACT_ATOMS: atom_id res chain seq x y z
N ALA A 1 -6.37 -5.86 -9.20
CA ALA A 1 -5.11 -5.29 -9.72
C ALA A 1 -3.94 -6.05 -9.14
N CYS A 2 -2.97 -6.41 -9.93
CA CYS A 2 -1.76 -7.05 -9.44
C CYS A 2 -0.56 -6.73 -10.35
N ASN A 3 0.62 -6.73 -9.75
CA ASN A 3 1.87 -6.72 -10.50
C ASN A 3 2.11 -8.07 -11.18
N ASN A 4 2.92 -8.07 -12.24
CA ASN A 4 3.26 -9.28 -13.01
C ASN A 4 4.20 -10.26 -12.27
N ASP A 5 4.76 -9.86 -11.14
CA ASP A 5 5.68 -10.61 -10.29
C ASP A 5 5.00 -11.18 -9.01
N ILE A 6 3.67 -11.24 -9.00
CA ILE A 6 2.87 -11.90 -7.95
C ILE A 6 2.72 -13.39 -8.27
N VAL A 7 2.97 -14.24 -7.27
CA VAL A 7 2.84 -15.70 -7.35
C VAL A 7 1.78 -16.21 -6.38
N PHE A 8 0.82 -16.95 -6.89
CA PHE A 8 -0.23 -17.62 -6.12
C PHE A 8 0.27 -19.01 -5.70
N SER A 9 0.82 -19.11 -4.50
CA SER A 9 1.33 -20.37 -3.93
C SER A 9 0.33 -21.04 -2.97
N GLN A 10 -0.65 -20.31 -2.48
CA GLN A 10 -1.61 -20.81 -1.49
C GLN A 10 -2.67 -21.71 -2.13
N ARG A 11 -2.74 -22.98 -1.70
CA ARG A 11 -3.85 -23.88 -2.08
C ARG A 11 -5.17 -23.32 -1.57
N GLY A 12 -6.19 -23.33 -2.44
CA GLY A 12 -7.54 -22.88 -2.10
C GLY A 12 -7.68 -21.37 -1.93
N PHE A 13 -6.75 -20.55 -2.44
CA PHE A 13 -6.84 -19.09 -2.39
C PHE A 13 -8.19 -18.59 -2.94
N ILE A 14 -8.57 -19.02 -4.14
CA ILE A 14 -9.84 -18.63 -4.76
C ILE A 14 -11.04 -19.10 -3.93
N LYS A 15 -11.03 -20.33 -3.41
CA LYS A 15 -12.11 -20.84 -2.55
C LYS A 15 -12.28 -19.96 -1.30
N LYS A 16 -11.18 -19.57 -0.65
CA LYS A 16 -11.20 -18.67 0.51
C LYS A 16 -11.68 -17.27 0.14
N LEU A 17 -11.26 -16.75 -1.00
CA LEU A 17 -11.69 -15.45 -1.51
C LEU A 17 -13.20 -15.43 -1.78
N LEU A 18 -13.72 -16.45 -2.48
CA LEU A 18 -15.14 -16.56 -2.81
C LEU A 18 -16.05 -16.84 -1.60
N ALA A 19 -15.48 -17.24 -0.47
CA ALA A 19 -16.22 -17.37 0.79
C ALA A 19 -16.43 -16.03 1.52
N LEU A 20 -15.80 -14.94 1.07
CA LEU A 20 -15.99 -13.60 1.61
C LEU A 20 -17.15 -12.92 0.89
N ASP A 21 -18.03 -12.27 1.67
CA ASP A 21 -19.12 -11.49 1.08
C ASP A 21 -18.55 -10.24 0.39
N PRO A 22 -18.74 -10.09 -0.94
CA PRO A 22 -18.23 -8.93 -1.68
C PRO A 22 -18.94 -7.61 -1.35
N LEU A 23 -20.15 -7.64 -0.76
CA LEU A 23 -20.86 -6.44 -0.31
C LEU A 23 -20.19 -5.85 0.92
N ASP A 24 -19.84 -6.70 1.89
CA ASP A 24 -19.17 -6.29 3.12
C ASP A 24 -17.68 -6.01 2.91
N ASN A 25 -17.08 -6.67 1.89
CA ASN A 25 -15.65 -6.61 1.61
C ASN A 25 -15.36 -6.16 0.17
N PRO A 26 -15.72 -4.90 -0.18
CA PRO A 26 -15.55 -4.41 -1.56
C PRO A 26 -14.08 -4.31 -2.00
N VAL A 27 -13.15 -4.11 -1.05
CA VAL A 27 -11.70 -4.12 -1.29
C VAL A 27 -11.01 -5.02 -0.28
N ILE A 28 -10.21 -5.97 -0.78
CA ILE A 28 -9.48 -6.93 0.05
C ILE A 28 -7.98 -6.80 -0.21
N ALA A 29 -7.22 -6.67 0.87
CA ALA A 29 -5.77 -6.68 0.91
C ALA A 29 -5.30 -8.00 1.55
N PRO A 30 -4.72 -8.95 0.81
CA PRO A 30 -4.19 -10.20 1.37
C PRO A 30 -2.83 -9.98 2.04
N THR A 31 -2.32 -10.98 2.72
CA THR A 31 -0.90 -11.06 3.04
C THR A 31 -0.09 -11.11 1.74
N ILE A 32 0.84 -10.19 1.58
CA ILE A 32 1.79 -10.15 0.47
C ILE A 32 3.17 -10.42 1.04
N LYS A 33 3.64 -11.65 0.90
CA LYS A 33 4.95 -12.04 1.43
C LYS A 33 6.03 -11.74 0.41
N SER A 34 6.89 -10.77 0.73
CA SER A 34 8.07 -10.46 -0.06
C SER A 34 9.06 -11.63 -0.04
N LEU A 35 9.46 -12.12 -1.20
CA LEU A 35 10.50 -13.16 -1.31
C LEU A 35 11.88 -12.60 -1.00
N LEU A 36 12.11 -11.30 -1.20
CA LEU A 36 13.37 -10.63 -0.90
C LEU A 36 13.59 -10.44 0.60
N SER A 37 12.58 -9.93 1.31
CA SER A 37 12.71 -9.56 2.73
C SER A 37 12.05 -10.55 3.70
N GLY A 38 11.26 -11.50 3.21
CA GLY A 38 10.46 -12.43 4.01
C GLY A 38 9.31 -11.74 4.78
N LYS A 39 9.10 -10.44 4.58
CA LYS A 39 8.12 -9.64 5.33
C LYS A 39 6.78 -9.58 4.62
N ASN A 40 5.72 -9.42 5.40
CA ASN A 40 4.42 -9.03 4.86
C ASN A 40 4.44 -7.54 4.52
N LEU A 41 4.02 -7.20 3.31
CA LEU A 41 3.94 -5.82 2.81
C LEU A 41 2.61 -5.14 3.15
N ASN A 42 1.55 -5.91 3.42
CA ASN A 42 0.26 -5.38 3.85
C ASN A 42 0.12 -5.34 5.38
N PRO A 43 -0.57 -4.33 5.92
CA PRO A 43 -1.10 -3.15 5.23
C PRO A 43 0.02 -2.17 4.83
N TYR A 44 -0.16 -1.46 3.72
CA TYR A 44 0.70 -0.34 3.38
C TYR A 44 0.56 0.78 4.43
N MET A 45 -0.70 1.12 4.76
CA MET A 45 -1.04 2.01 5.87
C MET A 45 -2.23 1.47 6.66
N ALA A 46 -2.06 1.31 7.97
CA ALA A 46 -3.15 0.87 8.85
C ALA A 46 -4.16 1.99 9.14
N LYS A 47 -3.70 3.25 9.15
CA LYS A 47 -4.50 4.45 9.48
C LYS A 47 -4.21 5.58 8.47
N PRO A 48 -5.12 6.55 8.31
CA PRO A 48 -4.89 7.75 7.51
C PRO A 48 -3.63 8.51 7.94
N ILE A 49 -3.08 9.29 6.99
CA ILE A 49 -1.89 10.12 7.23
C ILE A 49 -2.19 11.17 8.31
N ALA A 50 -1.48 11.11 9.41
CA ALA A 50 -1.59 12.10 10.47
C ALA A 50 -1.05 13.48 10.01
N ARG A 51 -1.53 14.57 10.67
CA ARG A 51 -1.11 15.95 10.34
C ARG A 51 0.41 16.11 10.35
N LEU A 52 1.10 15.55 11.34
CA LEU A 52 2.57 15.58 11.42
C LEU A 52 3.24 14.82 10.26
N GLU A 53 2.64 13.75 9.78
CA GLU A 53 3.16 13.00 8.64
C GLU A 53 2.99 13.77 7.33
N LYS A 54 1.92 14.56 7.18
CA LYS A 54 1.75 15.50 6.04
C LYS A 54 2.88 16.54 6.01
N ILE A 55 3.24 17.09 7.17
CA ILE A 55 4.38 18.03 7.31
C ILE A 55 5.68 17.31 6.94
N TYR A 56 5.91 16.11 7.50
CA TYR A 56 7.08 15.30 7.18
C TYR A 56 7.21 15.04 5.67
N LEU A 57 6.14 14.65 4.99
CA LEU A 57 6.15 14.40 3.54
C LEU A 57 6.43 15.69 2.74
N SER A 58 5.90 16.82 3.19
CA SER A 58 6.16 18.11 2.55
C SER A 58 7.65 18.49 2.65
N LEU A 59 8.29 18.27 3.79
CA LEU A 59 9.73 18.50 4.00
C LEU A 59 10.57 17.46 3.26
N PHE A 60 10.17 16.19 3.27
CA PHE A 60 10.84 15.09 2.59
C PHE A 60 11.01 15.37 1.09
N TYR A 61 9.97 15.89 0.44
CA TYR A 61 9.98 16.14 -1.00
C TYR A 61 10.53 17.52 -1.42
N ILE A 62 11.12 18.31 -0.51
CA ILE A 62 11.78 19.57 -0.88
C ILE A 62 12.97 19.28 -1.80
N HIS A 63 13.93 18.48 -1.31
CA HIS A 63 15.15 18.16 -2.04
C HIS A 63 15.57 16.70 -1.83
N HIS A 64 16.20 16.08 -2.86
CA HIS A 64 16.55 14.66 -2.81
C HIS A 64 17.58 14.28 -1.74
N ILE A 65 18.47 15.20 -1.36
CA ILE A 65 19.46 14.97 -0.28
C ILE A 65 18.76 14.98 1.09
N THR A 66 17.92 16.00 1.36
CA THR A 66 17.15 16.05 2.61
C THR A 66 16.23 14.85 2.75
N GLY A 67 15.56 14.46 1.64
CA GLY A 67 14.75 13.26 1.57
C GLY A 67 15.57 12.00 1.89
N TYR A 68 16.79 11.88 1.38
CA TYR A 68 17.67 10.75 1.68
C TYR A 68 18.02 10.66 3.16
N CYS A 69 18.45 11.77 3.76
CA CYS A 69 18.75 11.84 5.21
C CYS A 69 17.53 11.44 6.05
N MET A 70 16.36 12.00 5.73
CA MET A 70 15.12 11.68 6.42
C MET A 70 14.72 10.22 6.24
N HIS A 71 14.92 9.63 5.04
CA HIS A 71 14.69 8.22 4.77
C HIS A 71 15.55 7.31 5.65
N ILE A 72 16.84 7.62 5.76
CA ILE A 72 17.77 6.87 6.60
C ILE A 72 17.34 6.93 8.07
N ILE A 73 17.06 8.12 8.60
CA ILE A 73 16.57 8.28 9.97
C ILE A 73 15.31 7.45 10.20
N ARG A 74 14.31 7.54 9.31
CA ARG A 74 13.06 6.77 9.41
C ARG A 74 13.29 5.25 9.34
N LYS A 75 14.25 4.79 8.53
CA LYS A 75 14.61 3.37 8.45
C LYS A 75 15.11 2.84 9.80
N TYR A 76 16.02 3.56 10.46
CA TYR A 76 16.56 3.15 11.74
C TYR A 76 15.55 3.25 12.89
N THR A 77 14.74 4.32 12.93
CA THR A 77 13.69 4.44 13.94
C THR A 77 12.64 3.33 13.83
N LYS A 78 12.23 2.96 12.58
CA LYS A 78 11.36 1.80 12.35
C LYS A 78 11.99 0.49 12.78
N LEU A 79 13.29 0.31 12.58
CA LEU A 79 14.00 -0.92 12.99
C LEU A 79 13.96 -1.06 14.51
N ILE A 80 14.27 0.00 15.26
CA ILE A 80 14.23 0.04 16.72
C ILE A 80 12.80 -0.25 17.22
N TYR A 81 11.80 0.43 16.65
CA TYR A 81 10.39 0.23 17.02
C TYR A 81 9.95 -1.22 16.82
N ARG A 82 10.31 -1.85 15.70
CA ARG A 82 9.95 -3.25 15.40
C ARG A 82 10.66 -4.26 16.31
N PHE A 83 11.84 -3.92 16.80
CA PHE A 83 12.56 -4.75 17.78
C PHE A 83 11.83 -4.76 19.13
N ILE A 84 11.29 -3.58 19.53
CA ILE A 84 10.59 -3.43 20.82
C ILE A 84 9.15 -3.96 20.74
N PHE A 85 8.44 -3.70 19.63
CA PHE A 85 7.02 -4.00 19.49
C PHE A 85 6.78 -5.05 18.38
N LYS A 86 6.85 -6.34 18.75
CA LYS A 86 6.43 -7.44 17.88
C LYS A 86 4.92 -7.62 17.98
N SER A 87 4.18 -7.29 16.92
CA SER A 87 2.75 -7.59 16.80
C SER A 87 2.53 -8.64 15.71
N LYS A 88 1.92 -9.78 16.07
CA LYS A 88 1.36 -10.72 15.10
C LYS A 88 -0.13 -10.47 15.03
N VAL A 89 -0.61 -10.03 13.87
CA VAL A 89 -2.05 -9.90 13.61
C VAL A 89 -2.51 -11.16 12.88
N ASN A 90 -3.35 -11.95 13.55
CA ASN A 90 -3.86 -13.22 13.04
C ASN A 90 -5.32 -13.16 12.56
N SER A 91 -5.99 -12.03 12.73
CA SER A 91 -7.39 -11.82 12.32
C SER A 91 -7.52 -10.77 11.24
N ALA A 92 -8.60 -10.83 10.47
CA ALA A 92 -8.93 -9.80 9.50
C ALA A 92 -9.37 -8.50 10.21
N TYR A 93 -8.98 -7.35 9.65
CA TYR A 93 -9.35 -6.03 10.19
C TYR A 93 -9.35 -4.96 9.10
N LYS A 94 -10.09 -3.87 9.35
CA LYS A 94 -10.12 -2.72 8.42
C LYS A 94 -8.80 -1.96 8.45
N ILE A 95 -8.32 -1.60 7.27
CA ILE A 95 -7.10 -0.82 7.07
C ILE A 95 -7.42 0.43 6.27
N TYR A 96 -6.48 1.38 6.24
CA TYR A 96 -6.61 2.57 5.43
C TYR A 96 -6.15 2.35 3.98
N ALA A 97 -4.91 1.88 3.77
CA ALA A 97 -4.36 1.67 2.43
C ALA A 97 -3.80 0.25 2.25
N PRO A 98 -4.17 -0.45 1.17
CA PRO A 98 -3.57 -1.70 0.76
C PRO A 98 -2.24 -1.43 0.05
N HIS A 99 -1.40 -2.44 -0.12
CA HIS A 99 -0.16 -2.34 -0.88
C HIS A 99 -0.45 -2.49 -2.38
N GLY A 100 0.13 -1.62 -3.22
CA GLY A 100 -0.11 -1.52 -4.65
C GLY A 100 0.19 -2.77 -5.47
N SER A 101 1.11 -3.63 -5.00
CA SER A 101 1.48 -4.82 -5.76
C SER A 101 0.36 -5.84 -5.92
N PHE A 102 -0.62 -5.88 -5.01
CA PHE A 102 -1.79 -6.76 -5.14
C PHE A 102 -3.00 -6.27 -4.33
N MET A 103 -4.07 -5.94 -5.04
CA MET A 103 -5.34 -5.48 -4.47
C MET A 103 -6.49 -6.24 -5.15
N ILE A 104 -7.48 -6.67 -4.37
CA ILE A 104 -8.67 -7.36 -4.88
C ILE A 104 -9.86 -6.42 -4.74
N PHE A 105 -10.56 -6.18 -5.83
CA PHE A 105 -11.75 -5.36 -5.90
C PHE A 105 -12.95 -6.21 -6.30
N SER A 106 -14.06 -6.08 -5.60
CA SER A 106 -15.34 -6.58 -6.05
C SER A 106 -16.03 -5.55 -6.95
N ASN A 107 -17.06 -5.95 -7.67
CA ASN A 107 -17.89 -5.01 -8.43
C ASN A 107 -18.50 -3.92 -7.53
N HIS A 108 -18.76 -4.23 -6.26
CA HIS A 108 -19.32 -3.27 -5.30
C HIS A 108 -18.39 -2.10 -4.97
N TYR A 109 -17.08 -2.25 -5.15
CA TYR A 109 -16.16 -1.12 -5.09
C TYR A 109 -16.53 -0.06 -6.13
N PHE A 110 -16.69 -0.47 -7.38
CA PHE A 110 -16.97 0.41 -8.51
C PHE A 110 -18.39 0.99 -8.47
N THR A 111 -19.39 0.18 -8.15
CA THR A 111 -20.80 0.62 -8.06
C THR A 111 -21.03 1.59 -6.89
N ARG A 112 -20.16 1.59 -5.88
CA ARG A 112 -20.17 2.54 -4.76
C ARG A 112 -19.34 3.80 -5.03
N GLY A 113 -18.92 4.03 -6.27
CA GLY A 113 -18.14 5.22 -6.66
C GLY A 113 -16.63 5.05 -6.50
N GLY A 114 -16.15 3.83 -6.30
CA GLY A 114 -14.73 3.52 -6.37
C GLY A 114 -14.21 3.52 -7.80
N TRP A 115 -12.97 3.88 -7.98
CA TRP A 115 -12.27 3.85 -9.27
C TRP A 115 -10.76 3.73 -9.05
N ILE A 116 -10.01 3.43 -10.11
CA ILE A 116 -8.56 3.34 -10.06
C ILE A 116 -8.00 4.55 -10.79
N ASP A 117 -7.25 5.39 -10.07
CA ASP A 117 -6.62 6.58 -10.63
C ASP A 117 -5.35 6.19 -11.39
N ASP A 118 -5.24 6.61 -12.64
CA ASP A 118 -4.12 6.34 -13.55
C ASP A 118 -3.33 7.61 -13.92
N ASN A 119 -3.58 8.73 -13.24
CA ASN A 119 -2.93 10.02 -13.53
C ASN A 119 -1.49 10.14 -13.00
N PHE A 120 -0.86 9.03 -12.60
CA PHE A 120 0.54 8.98 -12.20
C PHE A 120 1.23 7.74 -12.79
N LYS A 121 2.52 7.86 -13.06
CA LYS A 121 3.27 6.78 -13.71
C LYS A 121 3.64 5.65 -12.76
N MET A 122 3.96 5.98 -11.52
CA MET A 122 4.41 5.06 -10.46
C MET A 122 4.16 5.66 -9.07
N TYR A 123 3.95 4.81 -8.06
CA TYR A 123 3.90 5.18 -6.62
C TYR A 123 2.74 6.12 -6.22
N GLY A 124 1.54 5.70 -6.32
CA GLY A 124 0.41 6.52 -5.89
C GLY A 124 -0.88 5.75 -5.71
N GLU A 125 -0.92 4.56 -6.26
CA GLU A 125 -2.08 3.68 -6.29
C GLU A 125 -2.61 3.36 -4.89
N GLU A 126 -1.74 3.13 -3.92
CA GLU A 126 -2.14 2.83 -2.54
C GLU A 126 -2.89 4.01 -1.91
N ALA A 127 -2.33 5.21 -2.08
CA ALA A 127 -2.86 6.41 -1.47
C ALA A 127 -4.17 6.84 -2.13
N THR A 128 -4.25 6.79 -3.47
CA THR A 128 -5.45 7.21 -4.20
C THR A 128 -6.61 6.24 -3.99
N VAL A 129 -6.36 4.93 -4.00
CA VAL A 129 -7.39 3.93 -3.67
C VAL A 129 -7.91 4.15 -2.24
N ALA A 130 -7.03 4.46 -1.29
CA ALA A 130 -7.43 4.72 0.09
C ALA A 130 -8.31 5.97 0.23
N GLU A 131 -7.94 7.09 -0.40
CA GLU A 131 -8.72 8.33 -0.35
C GLU A 131 -10.08 8.18 -1.06
N ILE A 132 -10.11 7.52 -2.22
CA ILE A 132 -11.34 7.24 -2.95
C ILE A 132 -12.27 6.35 -2.10
N ALA A 133 -11.73 5.29 -1.50
CA ALA A 133 -12.48 4.41 -0.63
C ALA A 133 -13.02 5.16 0.60
N GLN A 134 -12.21 5.99 1.24
CA GLN A 134 -12.62 6.80 2.39
C GLN A 134 -13.73 7.79 2.01
N LYS A 135 -13.58 8.52 0.91
CA LYS A 135 -14.58 9.49 0.42
C LYS A 135 -15.94 8.85 0.18
N ASN A 136 -15.95 7.61 -0.30
CA ASN A 136 -17.17 6.86 -0.63
C ASN A 136 -17.61 5.89 0.50
N ASN A 137 -17.03 5.97 1.69
CA ASN A 137 -17.32 5.07 2.83
C ASN A 137 -17.19 3.58 2.46
N ILE A 138 -16.21 3.24 1.63
CA ILE A 138 -15.91 1.88 1.19
C ILE A 138 -14.85 1.27 2.13
N PRO A 139 -15.14 0.18 2.84
CA PRO A 139 -14.14 -0.45 3.70
C PRO A 139 -13.07 -1.17 2.88
N ILE A 140 -11.83 -1.13 3.38
CA ILE A 140 -10.71 -1.94 2.89
C ILE A 140 -10.37 -2.95 3.97
N LEU A 141 -10.48 -4.24 3.67
CA LEU A 141 -10.22 -5.33 4.60
C LEU A 141 -8.82 -5.92 4.38
N PHE A 142 -7.95 -5.87 5.38
CA PHE A 142 -6.78 -6.76 5.41
C PHE A 142 -7.23 -8.14 5.88
N ASN A 143 -6.95 -9.18 5.07
CA ASN A 143 -7.29 -10.55 5.41
C ASN A 143 -6.04 -11.45 5.37
N PRO A 144 -5.48 -11.81 6.55
CA PRO A 144 -4.27 -12.64 6.62
C PRO A 144 -4.49 -14.11 6.23
N ALA A 145 -5.73 -14.57 6.08
CA ALA A 145 -6.02 -15.92 5.60
C ALA A 145 -5.81 -16.09 4.09
N LEU A 146 -5.70 -14.97 3.36
CA LEU A 146 -5.33 -14.94 1.94
C LEU A 146 -3.85 -14.56 1.84
N GLU A 147 -3.05 -15.36 1.13
CA GLU A 147 -1.62 -15.11 0.98
C GLU A 147 -1.16 -15.24 -0.46
N VAL A 148 -0.34 -14.29 -0.90
CA VAL A 148 0.40 -14.33 -2.15
C VAL A 148 1.88 -14.06 -1.90
N LEU A 149 2.75 -14.48 -2.81
CA LEU A 149 4.17 -14.17 -2.81
C LEU A 149 4.46 -13.05 -3.79
N HIS A 150 5.36 -12.14 -3.43
CA HIS A 150 5.84 -11.06 -4.30
C HIS A 150 7.32 -11.25 -4.58
N ASN A 151 7.65 -11.45 -5.87
CA ASN A 151 9.01 -11.58 -6.34
C ASN A 151 9.54 -10.21 -6.79
N GLU A 152 10.02 -9.40 -5.85
CA GLU A 152 10.40 -7.99 -6.02
C GLU A 152 11.58 -7.74 -6.99
N HIS A 153 11.99 -8.72 -7.80
CA HIS A 153 13.21 -8.63 -8.58
C HIS A 153 13.09 -7.99 -9.99
N SER A 154 11.87 -7.69 -10.46
CA SER A 154 11.73 -7.49 -11.91
C SER A 154 11.83 -6.05 -12.40
N THR A 155 11.39 -5.04 -11.68
CA THR A 155 11.20 -3.71 -12.30
C THR A 155 11.90 -2.55 -11.60
N THR A 156 12.01 -2.55 -10.29
CA THR A 156 12.46 -1.38 -9.50
C THR A 156 13.81 -1.55 -8.80
N ALA A 157 14.34 -2.78 -8.76
CA ALA A 157 15.61 -3.09 -8.06
C ALA A 157 16.82 -2.27 -8.57
N ASN A 158 16.78 -1.82 -9.82
CA ASN A 158 17.85 -1.05 -10.47
C ASN A 158 17.62 0.47 -10.46
N HIS A 159 16.55 0.96 -9.81
CA HIS A 159 16.33 2.40 -9.76
C HIS A 159 17.29 3.08 -8.78
N SER A 160 18.02 4.09 -9.26
CA SER A 160 18.80 4.95 -8.37
C SER A 160 17.88 5.70 -7.41
N TRP A 161 18.41 6.05 -6.22
CA TRP A 161 17.68 6.88 -5.24
C TRP A 161 17.08 8.14 -5.88
N LYS A 162 17.86 8.83 -6.72
CA LYS A 162 17.42 10.08 -7.38
C LYS A 162 16.22 9.84 -8.30
N LYS A 163 16.23 8.74 -9.07
CA LYS A 163 15.09 8.39 -9.93
C LYS A 163 13.87 8.06 -9.09
N TRP A 164 14.01 7.18 -8.10
CA TRP A 164 12.92 6.83 -7.18
C TRP A 164 12.32 8.07 -6.50
N PHE A 165 13.18 8.98 -6.00
CA PHE A 165 12.76 10.22 -5.36
C PHE A 165 11.99 11.12 -6.32
N THR A 166 12.45 11.27 -7.57
CA THR A 166 11.78 12.11 -8.58
C THR A 166 10.39 11.57 -8.89
N ASP A 167 10.28 10.28 -9.20
CA ASP A 167 9.01 9.64 -9.54
C ASP A 167 8.01 9.71 -8.35
N SER A 168 8.48 9.42 -7.14
CA SER A 168 7.66 9.53 -5.91
C SER A 168 7.25 10.97 -5.61
N LYS A 169 8.10 11.96 -5.88
CA LYS A 169 7.78 13.38 -5.70
C LYS A 169 6.69 13.84 -6.66
N GLU A 170 6.72 13.39 -7.91
CA GLU A 170 5.67 13.69 -8.89
C GLU A 170 4.32 13.08 -8.46
N ALA A 171 4.33 11.82 -8.07
CA ALA A 171 3.14 11.16 -7.54
C ALA A 171 2.59 11.86 -6.29
N TYR A 172 3.47 12.26 -5.35
CA TYR A 172 3.06 13.00 -4.16
C TYR A 172 2.47 14.38 -4.49
N LYS A 173 3.03 15.11 -5.46
CA LYS A 173 2.48 16.40 -5.90
C LYS A 173 1.06 16.24 -6.45
N TYR A 174 0.86 15.23 -7.30
CA TYR A 174 -0.46 14.93 -7.83
C TYR A 174 -1.43 14.55 -6.69
N TYR A 175 -1.06 13.60 -5.86
CA TYR A 175 -1.86 13.14 -4.72
C TYR A 175 -2.24 14.31 -3.79
N LYS A 176 -1.28 15.17 -3.45
CA LYS A 176 -1.54 16.35 -2.60
C LYS A 176 -2.57 17.29 -3.22
N LYS A 177 -2.47 17.54 -4.53
CA LYS A 177 -3.38 18.44 -5.26
C LYS A 177 -4.78 17.83 -5.40
N ALA A 178 -4.88 16.54 -5.70
CA ALA A 178 -6.14 15.89 -6.03
C ALA A 178 -6.93 15.42 -4.80
N TYR A 179 -6.24 15.07 -3.70
CA TYR A 179 -6.86 14.35 -2.58
C TYR A 179 -6.63 14.98 -1.20
N LEU A 180 -5.64 15.86 -1.01
CA LEU A 180 -5.34 16.44 0.31
C LEU A 180 -5.69 17.93 0.45
N THR A 181 -6.36 18.50 -0.54
CA THR A 181 -6.86 19.89 -0.49
C THR A 181 -8.16 20.01 0.27
#